data_0b51493cdb7ed85654a6a51429e31616
#
_entry.id   0b51493cdb7ed85654a6a51429e31616
#
_cell.length_a   1.000
_cell.length_b   1.000
_cell.length_c   1.000
_cell.angle_alpha   90.00
_cell.angle_beta   90.00
_cell.angle_gamma   90.00
#
_symmetry.space_group_name_H-M   'P 1'
#
loop_
_entity.id
_entity.type
_entity.pdbx_description
1 polymer ?
#
loop_
_entity_poly.entity_id
_entity_poly.type
_entity_poly.pdbx_seq_one_letter_code
_entity_poly.pdbx_strand_id
1 'polypeptide(L)'
;NDGRLSPMRNRQSKTCPERNRGIGNHKSLGVVLSGLAMSVGWGFRGDYGHEAGAMVPGALLGLSICLASGRQDWWNRSSIMAMCGAIGWAFGGQMSYGQITGYTASSSLPDVAYGYACLFLIGGLWAGIGSGILALSVTQSRSYLERFTGPLVALWLVWFAMDLSGLTGWLAETWYLHDTDWIAALSALLVAGAYAVVVPRSRSACTLILFLAGGWWVGYVILTGLLGLHMTPPRSDNWSGCVGLFIALLLYLIHIKNRAALIVALWGLLVGGLGFAVGDFVNMLGRALWG
;
A
#
# COMPACT_ATOMS: atom_id res chain seq x y z
N ASN A 1 70.24 16.46 18.01
CA ASN A 1 69.53 15.29 17.42
C ASN A 1 68.28 15.75 16.72
N ASP A 2 68.45 16.01 15.43
CA ASP A 2 67.44 16.47 14.50
C ASP A 2 66.52 15.32 14.12
N GLY A 3 65.32 15.32 14.61
CA GLY A 3 64.23 14.45 14.14
C GLY A 3 63.44 15.15 13.06
N ARG A 4 63.85 15.02 11.81
CA ARG A 4 63.08 15.49 10.61
C ARG A 4 61.82 14.65 10.41
N LEU A 5 60.65 15.24 10.66
CA LEU A 5 59.36 14.71 10.25
C LEU A 5 59.22 14.82 8.73
N SER A 6 59.15 13.70 8.03
CA SER A 6 58.83 13.63 6.63
C SER A 6 57.35 13.97 6.38
N PRO A 7 56.98 14.73 5.35
CA PRO A 7 55.61 15.10 5.06
C PRO A 7 54.81 13.89 4.59
N MET A 8 53.70 13.61 5.25
CA MET A 8 52.69 12.63 4.83
C MET A 8 52.17 12.96 3.40
N ARG A 9 52.48 12.11 2.49
CA ARG A 9 52.03 12.13 1.10
C ARG A 9 50.52 11.96 1.07
N ASN A 10 49.82 13.06 0.77
CA ASN A 10 48.40 13.14 0.57
C ASN A 10 48.02 12.18 -0.58
N ARG A 11 47.49 10.99 -0.26
CA ARG A 11 46.89 10.09 -1.25
C ARG A 11 45.58 10.72 -1.70
N GLN A 12 45.63 11.52 -2.76
CA GLN A 12 44.45 11.88 -3.52
C GLN A 12 43.74 10.56 -3.93
N SER A 13 42.56 10.36 -3.32
CA SER A 13 41.63 9.32 -3.76
C SER A 13 41.26 9.62 -5.21
N LYS A 14 41.76 8.80 -6.12
CA LYS A 14 41.30 8.77 -7.50
C LYS A 14 39.80 8.50 -7.46
N THR A 15 39.00 9.55 -7.58
CA THR A 15 37.57 9.43 -7.88
C THR A 15 37.45 8.66 -9.19
N CYS A 16 36.93 7.45 -9.10
CA CYS A 16 36.54 6.66 -10.25
C CYS A 16 35.52 7.50 -11.03
N PRO A 17 35.72 7.74 -12.35
CA PRO A 17 34.72 8.47 -13.12
C PRO A 17 33.43 7.67 -13.10
N GLU A 18 32.38 8.22 -12.48
CA GLU A 18 31.03 7.69 -12.55
C GLU A 18 30.68 7.48 -14.01
N ARG A 19 30.47 6.22 -14.35
CA ARG A 19 30.10 5.74 -15.68
C ARG A 19 28.65 6.18 -15.94
N ASN A 20 28.50 7.40 -16.41
CA ASN A 20 27.23 7.99 -16.84
C ASN A 20 26.79 7.39 -18.19
N ARG A 21 26.60 6.05 -18.23
CA ARG A 21 26.08 5.35 -19.39
C ARG A 21 24.68 4.86 -19.11
N GLY A 22 23.67 5.50 -19.70
CA GLY A 22 22.39 4.88 -19.95
C GLY A 22 21.22 5.28 -19.05
N ILE A 23 21.16 6.51 -18.52
CA ILE A 23 20.03 6.97 -17.67
C ILE A 23 18.68 6.90 -18.41
N GLY A 24 18.65 7.00 -19.75
CA GLY A 24 17.43 6.92 -20.54
C GLY A 24 16.81 5.51 -20.56
N ASN A 25 17.62 4.47 -20.78
CA ASN A 25 17.12 3.08 -20.90
C ASN A 25 16.61 2.49 -19.57
N HIS A 26 17.17 2.91 -18.44
CA HIS A 26 16.75 2.38 -17.14
C HIS A 26 15.35 2.85 -16.72
N LYS A 27 14.95 4.06 -17.09
CA LYS A 27 13.61 4.58 -16.76
C LYS A 27 12.51 3.84 -17.51
N SER A 28 12.69 3.67 -18.82
CA SER A 28 11.73 2.92 -19.66
C SER A 28 11.60 1.46 -19.23
N LEU A 29 12.73 0.82 -18.91
CA LEU A 29 12.76 -0.54 -18.37
C LEU A 29 12.00 -0.61 -17.04
N GLY A 30 12.17 0.39 -16.16
CA GLY A 30 11.46 0.46 -14.88
C GLY A 30 9.95 0.51 -15.06
N VAL A 31 9.46 1.32 -16.00
CA VAL A 31 8.02 1.41 -16.29
C VAL A 31 7.49 0.08 -16.82
N VAL A 32 8.17 -0.53 -17.78
CA VAL A 32 7.77 -1.82 -18.37
C VAL A 32 7.77 -2.93 -17.31
N LEU A 33 8.86 -3.06 -16.55
CA LEU A 33 8.95 -4.08 -15.49
C LEU A 33 7.87 -3.89 -14.42
N SER A 34 7.59 -2.65 -14.00
CA SER A 34 6.55 -2.38 -13.02
C SER A 34 5.16 -2.71 -13.55
N GLY A 35 4.87 -2.37 -14.82
CA GLY A 35 3.64 -2.72 -15.48
C GLY A 35 3.44 -4.24 -15.61
N LEU A 36 4.47 -4.96 -16.05
CA LEU A 36 4.45 -6.44 -16.12
C LEU A 36 4.30 -7.07 -14.73
N ALA A 37 5.02 -6.58 -13.73
CA ALA A 37 4.93 -7.07 -12.37
C ALA A 37 3.51 -6.93 -11.80
N MET A 38 2.87 -5.77 -12.03
CA MET A 38 1.49 -5.54 -11.61
C MET A 38 0.51 -6.44 -12.39
N SER A 39 0.65 -6.56 -13.71
CA SER A 39 -0.24 -7.38 -14.54
C SER A 39 -0.17 -8.86 -14.18
N VAL A 40 1.04 -9.41 -14.04
CA VAL A 40 1.26 -10.81 -13.64
C VAL A 40 0.76 -11.06 -12.22
N GLY A 41 1.13 -10.16 -11.28
CA GLY A 41 0.68 -10.25 -9.89
C GLY A 41 -0.84 -10.17 -9.76
N TRP A 42 -1.49 -9.35 -10.60
CA TRP A 42 -2.94 -9.24 -10.63
C TRP A 42 -3.60 -10.52 -11.15
N GLY A 43 -3.00 -11.19 -12.13
CA GLY A 43 -3.46 -12.49 -12.61
C GLY A 43 -3.50 -13.57 -11.52
N PHE A 44 -2.50 -13.58 -10.64
CA PHE A 44 -2.44 -14.51 -9.51
C PHE A 44 -3.32 -14.11 -8.32
N ARG A 45 -3.74 -12.85 -8.23
CA ARG A 45 -4.46 -12.32 -7.06
C ARG A 45 -5.70 -13.14 -6.70
N GLY A 46 -6.46 -13.57 -7.70
CA GLY A 46 -7.72 -14.30 -7.51
C GLY A 46 -7.57 -15.63 -6.75
N ASP A 47 -6.40 -16.28 -6.86
CA ASP A 47 -6.13 -17.58 -6.28
C ASP A 47 -5.81 -17.51 -4.78
N TYR A 48 -5.43 -16.32 -4.27
CA TYR A 48 -4.95 -16.12 -2.90
C TYR A 48 -5.89 -15.28 -2.01
N GLY A 49 -7.10 -14.99 -2.47
CA GLY A 49 -8.08 -14.18 -1.74
C GLY A 49 -7.86 -12.67 -1.89
N HIS A 50 -8.55 -11.88 -1.04
CA HIS A 50 -8.61 -10.43 -1.20
C HIS A 50 -7.29 -9.75 -0.82
N GLU A 51 -6.93 -9.78 0.47
CA GLU A 51 -5.77 -9.08 1.01
C GLU A 51 -4.46 -9.77 0.64
N ALA A 52 -4.38 -11.08 0.89
CA ALA A 52 -3.20 -11.89 0.58
C ALA A 52 -2.90 -11.88 -0.93
N GLY A 53 -3.94 -12.00 -1.76
CA GLY A 53 -3.81 -11.89 -3.20
C GLY A 53 -3.28 -10.52 -3.64
N ALA A 54 -3.72 -9.43 -3.00
CA ALA A 54 -3.24 -8.08 -3.30
C ALA A 54 -1.79 -7.82 -2.85
N MET A 55 -1.28 -8.57 -1.87
CA MET A 55 0.13 -8.50 -1.45
C MET A 55 1.09 -8.91 -2.57
N VAL A 56 0.69 -9.86 -3.43
CA VAL A 56 1.55 -10.38 -4.51
C VAL A 56 1.95 -9.28 -5.51
N PRO A 57 1.01 -8.57 -6.18
CA PRO A 57 1.38 -7.49 -7.10
C PRO A 57 2.14 -6.36 -6.40
N GLY A 58 1.81 -6.04 -5.14
CA GLY A 58 2.51 -5.04 -4.36
C GLY A 58 3.97 -5.41 -4.09
N ALA A 59 4.25 -6.65 -3.71
CA ALA A 59 5.61 -7.16 -3.53
C ALA A 59 6.41 -7.12 -4.84
N LEU A 60 5.82 -7.61 -5.93
CA LEU A 60 6.44 -7.61 -7.25
C LEU A 60 6.72 -6.20 -7.76
N LEU A 61 5.83 -5.24 -7.50
CA LEU A 61 6.05 -3.83 -7.81
C LEU A 61 7.26 -3.28 -7.04
N GLY A 62 7.32 -3.52 -5.73
CA GLY A 62 8.45 -3.10 -4.89
C GLY A 62 9.78 -3.66 -5.41
N LEU A 63 9.82 -4.94 -5.79
CA LEU A 63 11.00 -5.58 -6.36
C LEU A 63 11.36 -5.02 -7.74
N SER A 64 10.38 -4.82 -8.63
CA SER A 64 10.62 -4.30 -9.98
C SER A 64 11.19 -2.89 -9.96
N ILE A 65 10.66 -2.00 -9.12
CA ILE A 65 11.18 -0.66 -8.91
C ILE A 65 12.61 -0.72 -8.35
N CYS A 66 12.86 -1.60 -7.39
CA CYS A 66 14.17 -1.83 -6.81
C CYS A 66 15.19 -2.23 -7.88
N LEU A 67 14.88 -3.25 -8.68
CA LEU A 67 15.76 -3.78 -9.74
C LEU A 67 16.02 -2.73 -10.84
N ALA A 68 14.97 -2.03 -11.27
CA ALA A 68 15.06 -1.02 -12.31
C ALA A 68 15.77 0.27 -11.88
N SER A 69 15.93 0.50 -10.58
CA SER A 69 16.56 1.71 -10.05
C SER A 69 18.03 1.86 -10.43
N GLY A 70 18.73 0.74 -10.66
CA GLY A 70 20.19 0.71 -10.84
C GLY A 70 20.98 1.17 -9.60
N ARG A 71 20.31 1.30 -8.45
CA ARG A 71 20.88 1.84 -7.22
C ARG A 71 21.22 0.74 -6.23
N GLN A 72 22.48 0.64 -5.84
CA GLN A 72 22.96 -0.36 -4.89
C GLN A 72 22.30 -0.19 -3.49
N ASP A 73 22.04 1.03 -3.07
CA ASP A 73 21.38 1.31 -1.78
C ASP A 73 19.92 0.82 -1.75
N TRP A 74 19.21 0.83 -2.89
CA TRP A 74 17.89 0.25 -3.02
C TRP A 74 17.95 -1.28 -3.11
N TRP A 75 18.89 -1.83 -3.84
CA TRP A 75 19.08 -3.28 -3.92
C TRP A 75 19.34 -3.91 -2.56
N ASN A 76 20.10 -3.22 -1.69
CA ASN A 76 20.32 -3.66 -0.31
C ASN A 76 19.05 -3.58 0.57
N ARG A 77 17.96 -3.00 0.06
CA ARG A 77 16.64 -2.89 0.71
C ARG A 77 15.54 -3.65 -0.03
N SER A 78 15.89 -4.54 -0.96
CA SER A 78 14.91 -5.25 -1.82
C SER A 78 13.81 -5.95 -1.01
N SER A 79 14.16 -6.65 0.05
CA SER A 79 13.20 -7.32 0.94
C SER A 79 12.26 -6.34 1.67
N ILE A 80 12.80 -5.19 2.11
CA ILE A 80 12.00 -4.14 2.75
C ILE A 80 11.06 -3.50 1.74
N MET A 81 11.52 -3.24 0.51
CA MET A 81 10.69 -2.69 -0.57
C MET A 81 9.58 -3.66 -0.96
N ALA A 82 9.89 -4.95 -1.08
CA ALA A 82 8.88 -5.98 -1.33
C ALA A 82 7.83 -6.05 -0.22
N MET A 83 8.28 -6.04 1.05
CA MET A 83 7.39 -6.09 2.20
C MET A 83 6.50 -4.84 2.30
N CYS A 84 7.06 -3.64 2.13
CA CYS A 84 6.28 -2.40 2.13
C CYS A 84 5.28 -2.35 0.97
N GLY A 85 5.66 -2.84 -0.21
CA GLY A 85 4.77 -3.00 -1.35
C GLY A 85 3.64 -3.98 -1.04
N ALA A 86 3.95 -5.15 -0.50
CA ALA A 86 2.96 -6.15 -0.10
C ALA A 86 1.95 -5.58 0.90
N ILE A 87 2.43 -5.04 2.02
CA ILE A 87 1.57 -4.48 3.08
C ILE A 87 0.74 -3.32 2.54
N GLY A 88 1.34 -2.39 1.79
CA GLY A 88 0.62 -1.25 1.24
C GLY A 88 -0.50 -1.64 0.29
N TRP A 89 -0.28 -2.65 -0.56
CA TRP A 89 -1.29 -3.15 -1.49
C TRP A 89 -2.35 -4.02 -0.80
N ALA A 90 -2.04 -4.71 0.30
CA ALA A 90 -3.00 -5.51 1.06
C ALA A 90 -4.23 -4.70 1.48
N PHE A 91 -4.03 -3.47 1.96
CA PHE A 91 -5.14 -2.59 2.36
C PHE A 91 -6.15 -2.33 1.24
N GLY A 92 -5.69 -2.25 -0.01
CA GLY A 92 -6.58 -2.11 -1.15
C GLY A 92 -7.36 -3.39 -1.45
N GLY A 93 -6.83 -4.55 -1.10
CA GLY A 93 -7.46 -5.86 -1.30
C GLY A 93 -8.83 -6.00 -0.66
N GLN A 94 -9.07 -5.24 0.39
CA GLN A 94 -10.33 -5.21 1.14
C GLN A 94 -11.50 -4.60 0.37
N MET A 95 -11.23 -3.74 -0.60
CA MET A 95 -12.30 -3.06 -1.35
C MET A 95 -12.89 -3.95 -2.44
N SER A 96 -14.20 -4.24 -2.32
CA SER A 96 -14.92 -4.98 -3.34
C SER A 96 -15.25 -4.08 -4.54
N TYR A 97 -15.00 -4.58 -5.76
CA TYR A 97 -15.30 -3.86 -7.00
C TYR A 97 -16.08 -4.69 -8.02
N GLY A 98 -16.38 -5.95 -7.72
CA GLY A 98 -17.09 -6.84 -8.65
C GLY A 98 -18.47 -6.31 -9.06
N GLN A 99 -19.24 -5.75 -8.12
CA GLN A 99 -20.53 -5.12 -8.44
C GLN A 99 -20.34 -3.81 -9.21
N ILE A 100 -19.26 -3.08 -8.94
CA ILE A 100 -18.98 -1.80 -9.61
C ILE A 100 -18.71 -2.00 -11.11
N THR A 101 -18.01 -3.07 -11.49
CA THR A 101 -17.84 -3.43 -12.90
C THR A 101 -19.17 -3.82 -13.58
N GLY A 102 -20.19 -4.23 -12.82
CA GLY A 102 -21.56 -4.39 -13.31
C GLY A 102 -22.21 -3.06 -13.68
N TYR A 103 -21.99 -2.00 -12.90
CA TYR A 103 -22.49 -0.67 -13.23
C TYR A 103 -21.86 -0.10 -14.52
N THR A 104 -20.55 -0.34 -14.75
CA THR A 104 -19.90 0.13 -15.99
C THR A 104 -20.42 -0.57 -17.25
N ALA A 105 -21.04 -1.74 -17.10
CA ALA A 105 -21.69 -2.50 -18.18
C ALA A 105 -23.19 -2.16 -18.35
N SER A 106 -23.74 -1.23 -17.55
CA SER A 106 -25.15 -0.85 -17.63
C SER A 106 -25.49 -0.12 -18.94
N SER A 107 -26.75 -0.22 -19.36
CA SER A 107 -27.30 0.61 -20.44
C SER A 107 -27.65 2.03 -19.98
N SER A 108 -27.65 2.30 -18.70
CA SER A 108 -27.97 3.59 -18.06
C SER A 108 -26.70 4.44 -17.90
N LEU A 109 -26.66 5.61 -18.53
CA LEU A 109 -25.53 6.53 -18.43
C LEU A 109 -25.21 6.96 -16.99
N PRO A 110 -26.19 7.26 -16.10
CA PRO A 110 -25.92 7.52 -14.69
C PRO A 110 -25.21 6.37 -13.96
N ASP A 111 -25.62 5.11 -14.21
CA ASP A 111 -24.99 3.94 -13.61
C ASP A 111 -23.55 3.78 -14.10
N VAL A 112 -23.32 3.96 -15.40
CA VAL A 112 -21.98 3.91 -15.99
C VAL A 112 -21.08 4.99 -15.37
N ALA A 113 -21.56 6.22 -15.26
CA ALA A 113 -20.81 7.32 -14.64
C ALA A 113 -20.49 7.02 -13.16
N TYR A 114 -21.46 6.50 -12.40
CA TYR A 114 -21.29 6.07 -11.04
C TYR A 114 -20.24 4.95 -10.94
N GLY A 115 -20.34 3.92 -11.80
CA GLY A 115 -19.40 2.81 -11.83
C GLY A 115 -17.95 3.29 -12.04
N TYR A 116 -17.71 4.14 -13.04
CA TYR A 116 -16.36 4.69 -13.28
C TYR A 116 -15.86 5.61 -12.16
N ALA A 117 -16.74 6.41 -11.55
CA ALA A 117 -16.35 7.22 -10.38
C ALA A 117 -15.93 6.34 -9.20
N CYS A 118 -16.66 5.26 -8.94
CA CYS A 118 -16.31 4.29 -7.90
C CYS A 118 -15.01 3.55 -8.21
N LEU A 119 -14.81 3.09 -9.45
CA LEU A 119 -13.56 2.44 -9.86
C LEU A 119 -12.36 3.38 -9.73
N PHE A 120 -12.54 4.66 -10.11
CA PHE A 120 -11.51 5.67 -9.92
C PHE A 120 -11.14 5.80 -8.42
N LEU A 121 -12.15 5.90 -7.55
CA LEU A 121 -11.91 6.02 -6.11
C LEU A 121 -11.20 4.77 -5.56
N ILE A 122 -11.69 3.57 -5.88
CA ILE A 122 -11.12 2.30 -5.41
C ILE A 122 -9.67 2.15 -5.90
N GLY A 123 -9.42 2.30 -7.19
CA GLY A 123 -8.08 2.20 -7.77
C GLY A 123 -7.12 3.27 -7.22
N GLY A 124 -7.65 4.48 -7.02
CA GLY A 124 -6.91 5.59 -6.42
C GLY A 124 -6.50 5.32 -4.97
N LEU A 125 -7.42 4.87 -4.14
CA LEU A 125 -7.13 4.49 -2.76
C LEU A 125 -6.11 3.34 -2.70
N TRP A 126 -6.29 2.33 -3.52
CA TRP A 126 -5.39 1.19 -3.59
C TRP A 126 -3.96 1.61 -3.89
N ALA A 127 -3.76 2.33 -5.00
CA ALA A 127 -2.43 2.76 -5.40
C ALA A 127 -1.89 3.89 -4.51
N GLY A 128 -2.75 4.77 -3.99
CA GLY A 128 -2.36 5.86 -3.09
C GLY A 128 -1.80 5.34 -1.76
N ILE A 129 -2.52 4.42 -1.12
CA ILE A 129 -2.07 3.76 0.11
C ILE A 129 -0.81 2.95 -0.17
N GLY A 130 -0.86 2.09 -1.21
CA GLY A 130 0.23 1.21 -1.57
C GLY A 130 1.53 1.97 -1.86
N SER A 131 1.47 2.97 -2.72
CA SER A 131 2.63 3.77 -3.10
C SER A 131 3.16 4.65 -1.95
N GLY A 132 2.28 5.18 -1.10
CA GLY A 132 2.67 5.94 0.08
C GLY A 132 3.46 5.09 1.08
N ILE A 133 3.00 3.87 1.37
CA ILE A 133 3.70 2.92 2.25
C ILE A 133 4.98 2.42 1.59
N LEU A 134 4.97 2.08 0.29
CA LEU A 134 6.16 1.68 -0.44
C LEU A 134 7.23 2.78 -0.42
N ALA A 135 6.84 4.05 -0.56
CA ALA A 135 7.77 5.18 -0.52
C ALA A 135 8.50 5.31 0.82
N LEU A 136 7.92 4.85 1.94
CA LEU A 136 8.62 4.82 3.23
C LEU A 136 9.86 3.92 3.19
N SER A 137 9.85 2.83 2.41
CA SER A 137 10.98 1.91 2.29
C SER A 137 12.27 2.57 1.79
N VAL A 138 12.14 3.63 0.99
CA VAL A 138 13.28 4.36 0.38
C VAL A 138 13.53 5.73 1.00
N THR A 139 12.52 6.32 1.63
CA THR A 139 12.61 7.66 2.22
C THR A 139 12.95 7.64 3.70
N GLN A 140 12.79 6.49 4.38
CA GLN A 140 13.10 6.33 5.79
C GLN A 140 14.41 5.55 6.00
N SER A 141 15.04 5.75 7.17
CA SER A 141 16.22 5.00 7.55
C SER A 141 15.87 3.54 7.84
N ARG A 142 16.83 2.63 7.62
CA ARG A 142 16.66 1.21 7.95
C ARG A 142 16.32 1.01 9.44
N SER A 143 16.98 1.73 10.33
CA SER A 143 16.72 1.66 11.78
C SER A 143 15.32 2.13 12.17
N TYR A 144 14.70 3.03 11.39
CA TYR A 144 13.31 3.41 11.56
C TYR A 144 12.38 2.27 11.13
N LEU A 145 12.63 1.66 9.97
CA LEU A 145 11.82 0.58 9.42
C LEU A 145 11.90 -0.71 10.27
N GLU A 146 13.04 -1.01 10.84
CA GLU A 146 13.23 -2.16 11.74
C GLU A 146 12.33 -2.09 13.00
N ARG A 147 11.90 -0.89 13.42
CA ARG A 147 10.99 -0.73 14.57
C ARG A 147 9.59 -1.26 14.30
N PHE A 148 9.21 -1.46 13.05
CA PHE A 148 7.92 -2.03 12.66
C PHE A 148 7.88 -3.56 12.83
N THR A 149 9.01 -4.24 12.80
CA THR A 149 9.06 -5.72 12.82
C THR A 149 8.29 -6.30 14.00
N GLY A 150 8.56 -5.82 15.22
CA GLY A 150 7.91 -6.35 16.41
C GLY A 150 6.39 -6.14 16.44
N PRO A 151 5.89 -4.90 16.30
CA PRO A 151 4.44 -4.66 16.32
C PRO A 151 3.72 -5.32 15.14
N LEU A 152 4.31 -5.43 13.94
CA LEU A 152 3.70 -6.13 12.82
C LEU A 152 3.62 -7.64 13.06
N VAL A 153 4.68 -8.26 13.59
CA VAL A 153 4.67 -9.69 13.96
C VAL A 153 3.62 -9.95 15.04
N ALA A 154 3.56 -9.09 16.07
CA ALA A 154 2.54 -9.22 17.11
C ALA A 154 1.12 -9.12 16.56
N LEU A 155 0.88 -8.16 15.64
CA LEU A 155 -0.42 -7.99 15.00
C LEU A 155 -0.80 -9.20 14.15
N TRP A 156 0.11 -9.72 13.33
CA TRP A 156 -0.15 -10.90 12.50
C TRP A 156 -0.38 -12.16 13.33
N LEU A 157 0.32 -12.32 14.44
CA LEU A 157 0.07 -13.44 15.36
C LEU A 157 -1.32 -13.35 16.00
N VAL A 158 -1.77 -12.15 16.34
CA VAL A 158 -3.14 -11.93 16.87
C VAL A 158 -4.18 -12.25 15.80
N TRP A 159 -4.03 -11.75 14.56
CA TRP A 159 -4.96 -12.07 13.47
C TRP A 159 -4.99 -13.56 13.16
N PHE A 160 -3.84 -14.20 13.09
CA PHE A 160 -3.74 -15.65 12.88
C PHE A 160 -4.40 -16.45 14.01
N ALA A 161 -4.22 -16.03 15.27
CA ALA A 161 -4.88 -16.69 16.41
C ALA A 161 -6.41 -16.48 16.37
N MET A 162 -6.90 -15.31 16.00
CA MET A 162 -8.32 -15.03 15.84
C MET A 162 -8.95 -15.87 14.73
N ASP A 163 -8.23 -16.06 13.62
CA ASP A 163 -8.68 -16.85 12.50
C ASP A 163 -8.69 -18.36 12.85
N LEU A 164 -7.59 -18.89 13.41
CA LEU A 164 -7.51 -20.28 13.87
C LEU A 164 -8.53 -20.64 14.94
N SER A 165 -8.89 -19.70 15.81
CA SER A 165 -9.92 -19.93 16.84
C SER A 165 -11.35 -19.90 16.30
N GLY A 166 -11.54 -19.53 15.02
CA GLY A 166 -12.86 -19.31 14.43
C GLY A 166 -13.57 -18.04 14.92
N LEU A 167 -12.88 -17.20 15.71
CA LEU A 167 -13.45 -15.98 16.27
C LEU A 167 -13.91 -15.00 15.19
N THR A 168 -13.15 -14.85 14.11
CA THR A 168 -13.50 -13.99 12.98
C THR A 168 -14.79 -14.46 12.31
N GLY A 169 -14.93 -15.76 12.04
CA GLY A 169 -16.14 -16.34 11.47
C GLY A 169 -17.35 -16.19 12.40
N TRP A 170 -17.18 -16.51 13.68
CA TRP A 170 -18.26 -16.36 14.68
C TRP A 170 -18.75 -14.92 14.81
N LEU A 171 -17.84 -13.94 14.82
CA LEU A 171 -18.21 -12.51 14.87
C LEU A 171 -18.94 -12.08 13.59
N ALA A 172 -18.48 -12.52 12.43
CA ALA A 172 -19.11 -12.21 11.15
C ALA A 172 -20.56 -12.74 11.09
N GLU A 173 -20.78 -13.99 11.53
CA GLU A 173 -22.10 -14.62 11.55
C GLU A 173 -23.03 -14.01 12.61
N THR A 174 -22.52 -13.83 13.83
CA THR A 174 -23.35 -13.39 14.98
C THR A 174 -23.77 -11.92 14.84
N TRP A 175 -22.92 -11.09 14.30
CA TRP A 175 -23.17 -9.64 14.21
C TRP A 175 -23.54 -9.20 12.79
N TYR A 176 -23.74 -10.16 11.87
CA TYR A 176 -24.05 -9.91 10.46
C TYR A 176 -23.04 -9.00 9.77
N LEU A 177 -21.82 -8.99 10.27
CA LEU A 177 -20.71 -8.23 9.72
C LEU A 177 -19.98 -9.14 8.73
N HIS A 178 -20.43 -9.12 7.49
CA HIS A 178 -19.87 -9.95 6.42
C HIS A 178 -18.42 -9.57 6.08
N ASP A 179 -17.92 -8.46 6.64
CA ASP A 179 -16.57 -7.99 6.52
C ASP A 179 -15.87 -7.94 7.87
N THR A 180 -14.79 -8.69 7.97
CA THR A 180 -13.98 -8.77 9.19
C THR A 180 -12.96 -7.65 9.35
N ASP A 181 -12.90 -6.68 8.43
CA ASP A 181 -11.89 -5.62 8.44
C ASP A 181 -12.00 -4.68 9.63
N TRP A 182 -13.20 -4.43 10.12
CA TRP A 182 -13.39 -3.66 11.34
C TRP A 182 -12.72 -4.34 12.54
N ILE A 183 -12.72 -5.69 12.59
CA ILE A 183 -12.05 -6.46 13.65
C ILE A 183 -10.53 -6.33 13.50
N ALA A 184 -10.04 -6.39 12.26
CA ALA A 184 -8.63 -6.20 11.97
C ALA A 184 -8.17 -4.79 12.37
N ALA A 185 -8.96 -3.76 12.08
CA ALA A 185 -8.66 -2.39 12.48
C ALA A 185 -8.73 -2.19 14.00
N LEU A 186 -9.71 -2.80 14.69
CA LEU A 186 -9.82 -2.74 16.15
C LEU A 186 -8.66 -3.44 16.83
N SER A 187 -8.33 -4.64 16.39
CA SER A 187 -7.19 -5.40 16.93
C SER A 187 -5.86 -4.67 16.68
N ALA A 188 -5.72 -3.99 15.53
CA ALA A 188 -4.56 -3.16 15.24
C ALA A 188 -4.42 -1.98 16.23
N LEU A 189 -5.53 -1.32 16.59
CA LEU A 189 -5.53 -0.27 17.62
C LEU A 189 -5.09 -0.81 18.98
N LEU A 190 -5.64 -1.95 19.40
CA LEU A 190 -5.36 -2.56 20.69
C LEU A 190 -3.91 -3.06 20.77
N VAL A 191 -3.45 -3.80 19.75
CA VAL A 191 -2.09 -4.35 19.71
C VAL A 191 -1.06 -3.24 19.62
N ALA A 192 -1.23 -2.27 18.72
CA ALA A 192 -0.29 -1.18 18.57
C ALA A 192 -0.27 -0.27 19.82
N GLY A 193 -1.43 -0.02 20.43
CA GLY A 193 -1.53 0.73 21.68
C GLY A 193 -0.79 0.04 22.83
N ALA A 194 -1.07 -1.24 23.07
CA ALA A 194 -0.40 -2.04 24.09
C ALA A 194 1.12 -2.13 23.82
N TYR A 195 1.51 -2.39 22.57
CA TYR A 195 2.92 -2.50 22.19
C TYR A 195 3.69 -1.19 22.37
N ALA A 196 3.05 -0.04 22.10
CA ALA A 196 3.65 1.29 22.31
C ALA A 196 3.96 1.59 23.79
N VAL A 197 3.13 1.04 24.70
CA VAL A 197 3.35 1.18 26.16
C VAL A 197 4.48 0.26 26.61
N VAL A 198 4.46 -1.01 26.19
CA VAL A 198 5.42 -2.03 26.66
C VAL A 198 6.80 -1.85 26.02
N VAL A 199 6.87 -1.44 24.74
CA VAL A 199 8.13 -1.32 23.99
C VAL A 199 8.33 0.11 23.48
N PRO A 200 8.88 1.02 24.31
CA PRO A 200 9.04 2.43 23.94
C PRO A 200 9.85 2.68 22.68
N ARG A 201 10.78 1.79 22.33
CA ARG A 201 11.59 1.86 21.10
C ARG A 201 10.72 1.79 19.83
N SER A 202 9.60 1.11 19.87
CA SER A 202 8.70 0.92 18.73
C SER A 202 7.56 1.95 18.66
N ARG A 203 7.51 2.93 19.55
CA ARG A 203 6.43 3.94 19.57
C ARG A 203 6.20 4.62 18.22
N SER A 204 7.28 4.98 17.52
CA SER A 204 7.14 5.63 16.19
C SER A 204 6.47 4.72 15.15
N ALA A 205 6.73 3.41 15.20
CA ALA A 205 6.07 2.44 14.34
C ALA A 205 4.60 2.25 14.75
N CYS A 206 4.35 2.09 16.05
CA CYS A 206 3.00 1.99 16.58
C CYS A 206 2.16 3.24 16.27
N THR A 207 2.76 4.44 16.29
CA THR A 207 2.07 5.67 15.90
C THR A 207 1.52 5.59 14.48
N LEU A 208 2.29 5.12 13.49
CA LEU A 208 1.76 4.93 12.13
C LEU A 208 0.61 3.93 12.11
N ILE A 209 0.75 2.78 12.77
CA ILE A 209 -0.31 1.76 12.83
C ILE A 209 -1.58 2.35 13.45
N LEU A 210 -1.46 3.10 14.54
CA LEU A 210 -2.58 3.78 15.20
C LEU A 210 -3.24 4.83 14.30
N PHE A 211 -2.44 5.61 13.53
CA PHE A 211 -2.98 6.55 12.55
C PHE A 211 -3.80 5.84 11.48
N LEU A 212 -3.25 4.76 10.90
CA LEU A 212 -3.92 4.01 9.84
C LEU A 212 -5.22 3.35 10.34
N ALA A 213 -5.15 2.62 11.45
CA ALA A 213 -6.31 1.93 12.02
C ALA A 213 -7.35 2.91 12.58
N GLY A 214 -6.93 3.98 13.25
CA GLY A 214 -7.83 5.03 13.71
C GLY A 214 -8.48 5.79 12.57
N GLY A 215 -7.70 6.08 11.50
CA GLY A 215 -8.21 6.69 10.29
C GLY A 215 -9.26 5.82 9.60
N TRP A 216 -9.02 4.51 9.52
CA TRP A 216 -9.99 3.55 8.98
C TRP A 216 -11.33 3.66 9.73
N TRP A 217 -11.30 3.63 11.07
CA TRP A 217 -12.50 3.76 11.87
C TRP A 217 -13.21 5.10 11.69
N VAL A 218 -12.47 6.21 11.65
CA VAL A 218 -13.04 7.54 11.43
C VAL A 218 -13.74 7.63 10.08
N GLY A 219 -13.08 7.14 9.00
CA GLY A 219 -13.67 7.09 7.67
C GLY A 219 -14.94 6.25 7.63
N TYR A 220 -14.90 5.04 8.18
CA TYR A 220 -16.03 4.12 8.22
C TYR A 220 -17.22 4.71 8.99
N VAL A 221 -16.99 5.20 10.20
CA VAL A 221 -18.06 5.78 11.04
C VAL A 221 -18.67 7.01 10.39
N ILE A 222 -17.88 7.90 9.81
CA ILE A 222 -18.40 9.12 9.18
C ILE A 222 -19.13 8.79 7.87
N LEU A 223 -18.49 8.10 6.94
CA LEU A 223 -19.03 7.93 5.60
C LEU A 223 -20.18 6.91 5.58
N THR A 224 -19.98 5.76 6.18
CA THR A 224 -21.00 4.69 6.20
C THR A 224 -21.97 4.87 7.35
N GLY A 225 -21.45 5.09 8.58
CA GLY A 225 -22.30 5.13 9.77
C GLY A 225 -23.17 6.38 9.88
N LEU A 226 -22.60 7.58 9.66
CA LEU A 226 -23.34 8.84 9.84
C LEU A 226 -23.97 9.35 8.53
N LEU A 227 -23.26 9.25 7.40
CA LEU A 227 -23.76 9.76 6.12
C LEU A 227 -24.54 8.72 5.32
N GLY A 228 -24.51 7.44 5.72
CA GLY A 228 -25.23 6.36 5.04
C GLY A 228 -24.75 6.11 3.60
N LEU A 229 -23.49 6.43 3.31
CA LEU A 229 -22.91 6.22 1.97
C LEU A 229 -22.47 4.78 1.81
N HIS A 230 -23.16 4.06 0.94
CA HIS A 230 -22.88 2.66 0.60
C HIS A 230 -22.50 2.55 -0.87
N MET A 231 -21.37 1.92 -1.17
CA MET A 231 -20.89 1.75 -2.53
C MET A 231 -21.37 0.42 -3.15
N THR A 232 -21.34 -0.64 -2.36
CA THR A 232 -21.61 -2.02 -2.84
C THR A 232 -22.46 -2.83 -1.84
N PRO A 233 -23.67 -2.34 -1.44
CA PRO A 233 -24.52 -3.10 -0.54
C PRO A 233 -24.99 -4.42 -1.19
N PRO A 234 -25.16 -5.52 -0.44
CA PRO A 234 -24.92 -5.67 1.00
C PRO A 234 -23.46 -6.03 1.34
N ARG A 235 -22.56 -5.94 0.38
CA ARG A 235 -21.14 -6.21 0.59
C ARG A 235 -20.43 -5.01 1.23
N SER A 236 -19.18 -5.23 1.60
CA SER A 236 -18.38 -4.37 2.42
C SER A 236 -18.33 -2.91 1.97
N ASP A 237 -18.47 -2.04 2.95
CA ASP A 237 -18.18 -0.61 2.81
C ASP A 237 -16.75 -0.27 3.24
N ASN A 238 -15.81 -1.20 3.08
CA ASN A 238 -14.40 -1.02 3.41
C ASN A 238 -13.74 0.14 2.67
N TRP A 239 -14.30 0.52 1.51
CA TRP A 239 -13.86 1.72 0.79
C TRP A 239 -13.88 2.96 1.67
N SER A 240 -14.89 3.10 2.52
CA SER A 240 -15.03 4.26 3.42
C SER A 240 -13.96 4.27 4.51
N GLY A 241 -13.65 3.10 5.07
CA GLY A 241 -12.50 2.90 5.96
C GLY A 241 -11.17 3.20 5.26
N CYS A 242 -11.00 2.74 4.01
CA CYS A 242 -9.81 3.03 3.21
C CYS A 242 -9.64 4.52 2.89
N VAL A 243 -10.73 5.29 2.70
CA VAL A 243 -10.67 6.76 2.58
C VAL A 243 -10.07 7.37 3.84
N GLY A 244 -10.59 6.99 5.01
CA GLY A 244 -10.10 7.50 6.28
C GLY A 244 -8.66 7.08 6.56
N LEU A 245 -8.30 5.83 6.24
CA LEU A 245 -6.94 5.32 6.34
C LEU A 245 -5.98 6.10 5.43
N PHE A 246 -6.37 6.39 4.19
CA PHE A 246 -5.55 7.18 3.26
C PHE A 246 -5.35 8.60 3.75
N ILE A 247 -6.40 9.27 4.22
CA ILE A 247 -6.29 10.61 4.83
C ILE A 247 -5.35 10.57 6.04
N ALA A 248 -5.48 9.56 6.91
CA ALA A 248 -4.59 9.40 8.06
C ALA A 248 -3.13 9.15 7.64
N LEU A 249 -2.89 8.39 6.55
CA LEU A 249 -1.56 8.23 5.98
C LEU A 249 -0.99 9.58 5.53
N LEU A 250 -1.77 10.38 4.80
CA LEU A 250 -1.32 11.72 4.37
C LEU A 250 -0.99 12.62 5.56
N LEU A 251 -1.87 12.65 6.58
CA LEU A 251 -1.64 13.43 7.80
C LEU A 251 -0.38 12.96 8.55
N TYR A 252 -0.15 11.65 8.63
CA TYR A 252 1.07 11.10 9.19
C TYR A 252 2.32 11.52 8.39
N LEU A 253 2.28 11.43 7.06
CA LEU A 253 3.39 11.85 6.20
C LEU A 253 3.70 13.34 6.32
N ILE A 254 2.67 14.18 6.51
CA ILE A 254 2.81 15.61 6.81
C ILE A 254 3.46 15.78 8.19
N HIS A 255 2.99 15.07 9.21
CA HIS A 255 3.50 15.13 10.57
C HIS A 255 4.99 14.80 10.64
N ILE A 256 5.44 13.75 9.96
CA ILE A 256 6.87 13.38 9.88
C ILE A 256 7.65 14.19 8.82
N LYS A 257 7.00 15.17 8.18
CA LYS A 257 7.59 16.05 7.13
C LYS A 257 8.18 15.27 5.95
N ASN A 258 7.63 14.11 5.60
CA ASN A 258 8.07 13.28 4.48
C ASN A 258 7.36 13.69 3.18
N ARG A 259 7.80 14.81 2.60
CA ARG A 259 7.20 15.36 1.36
C ARG A 259 7.30 14.40 0.17
N ALA A 260 8.39 13.63 0.07
CA ALA A 260 8.56 12.69 -1.03
C ALA A 260 7.50 11.59 -1.02
N ALA A 261 7.31 10.92 0.13
CA ALA A 261 6.28 9.90 0.27
C ALA A 261 4.86 10.49 0.10
N LEU A 262 4.62 11.71 0.59
CA LEU A 262 3.35 12.41 0.41
C LEU A 262 3.02 12.63 -1.08
N ILE A 263 3.98 13.14 -1.86
CA ILE A 263 3.82 13.36 -3.30
C ILE A 263 3.55 12.03 -4.03
N VAL A 264 4.31 10.98 -3.68
CA VAL A 264 4.14 9.64 -4.28
C VAL A 264 2.76 9.07 -3.96
N ALA A 265 2.26 9.23 -2.73
CA ALA A 265 0.91 8.80 -2.35
C ALA A 265 -0.18 9.54 -3.13
N LEU A 266 -0.06 10.85 -3.30
CA LEU A 266 -1.02 11.66 -4.07
C LEU A 266 -0.99 11.30 -5.57
N TRP A 267 0.19 11.09 -6.15
CA TRP A 267 0.30 10.60 -7.52
C TRP A 267 -0.27 9.18 -7.65
N GLY A 268 -0.06 8.32 -6.65
CA GLY A 268 -0.66 7.00 -6.59
C GLY A 268 -2.19 7.07 -6.63
N LEU A 269 -2.80 7.98 -5.86
CA LEU A 269 -4.25 8.21 -5.89
C LEU A 269 -4.74 8.56 -7.30
N LEU A 270 -4.13 9.55 -7.93
CA LEU A 270 -4.57 10.03 -9.25
C LEU A 270 -4.33 8.99 -10.35
N VAL A 271 -3.11 8.48 -10.45
CA VAL A 271 -2.72 7.56 -11.54
C VAL A 271 -3.35 6.19 -11.34
N GLY A 272 -3.46 5.72 -10.10
CA GLY A 272 -4.13 4.46 -9.77
C GLY A 272 -5.62 4.51 -10.06
N GLY A 273 -6.28 5.62 -9.72
CA GLY A 273 -7.69 5.83 -10.04
C GLY A 273 -7.94 5.84 -11.55
N LEU A 274 -7.16 6.63 -12.30
CA LEU A 274 -7.24 6.65 -13.76
C LEU A 274 -6.92 5.28 -14.36
N GLY A 275 -5.85 4.62 -13.90
CA GLY A 275 -5.44 3.32 -14.42
C GLY A 275 -6.49 2.24 -14.22
N PHE A 276 -7.16 2.22 -13.07
CA PHE A 276 -8.20 1.24 -12.77
C PHE A 276 -9.45 1.48 -13.61
N ALA A 277 -9.91 2.73 -13.71
CA ALA A 277 -11.07 3.09 -14.54
C ALA A 277 -10.81 2.85 -16.04
N VAL A 278 -9.64 3.25 -16.56
CA VAL A 278 -9.27 3.01 -17.96
C VAL A 278 -9.07 1.52 -18.23
N GLY A 279 -8.51 0.77 -17.29
CA GLY A 279 -8.35 -0.69 -17.41
C GLY A 279 -9.69 -1.40 -17.57
N ASP A 280 -10.69 -1.03 -16.77
CA ASP A 280 -12.06 -1.56 -16.92
C ASP A 280 -12.69 -1.13 -18.25
N PHE A 281 -12.52 0.13 -18.65
CA PHE A 281 -13.02 0.60 -19.96
C PHE A 281 -12.44 -0.21 -21.13
N VAL A 282 -11.13 -0.48 -21.12
CA VAL A 282 -10.49 -1.32 -22.16
C VAL A 282 -11.04 -2.74 -22.12
N ASN A 283 -11.27 -3.31 -20.94
CA ASN A 283 -11.88 -4.63 -20.78
C ASN A 283 -13.32 -4.66 -21.34
N MET A 284 -14.14 -3.65 -21.03
CA MET A 284 -15.49 -3.51 -21.55
C MET A 284 -15.52 -3.33 -23.08
N LEU A 285 -14.60 -2.52 -23.61
CA LEU A 285 -14.44 -2.35 -25.06
C LEU A 285 -14.04 -3.68 -25.72
N GLY A 286 -13.13 -4.42 -25.13
CA GLY A 286 -12.73 -5.75 -25.60
C GLY A 286 -13.92 -6.71 -25.68
N ARG A 287 -14.73 -6.77 -24.63
CA ARG A 287 -15.96 -7.59 -24.62
C ARG A 287 -16.98 -7.16 -25.69
N ALA A 288 -17.12 -5.86 -25.90
CA ALA A 288 -18.05 -5.36 -26.92
C ALA A 288 -17.60 -5.64 -28.37
N LEU A 289 -16.27 -5.71 -28.60
CA LEU A 289 -15.72 -5.92 -29.95
C LEU A 289 -15.49 -7.41 -30.30
N TRP A 290 -15.21 -8.25 -29.33
CA TRP A 290 -14.85 -9.66 -29.57
C TRP A 290 -15.74 -10.69 -28.85
N GLY A 291 -16.82 -10.26 -28.19
CA GLY A 291 -17.81 -11.13 -27.54
C GLY A 291 -17.37 -11.62 -26.19
#